data_62a624ac5c9f2eccf5d9da8def900172
#
_entry.id   62a624ac5c9f2eccf5d9da8def900172
#
_cell.length_a   1.000
_cell.length_b   1.000
_cell.length_c   1.000
_cell.angle_alpha   90.00
_cell.angle_beta   90.00
_cell.angle_gamma   90.00
#
_symmetry.space_group_name_H-M   'P 1'
#
loop_
_entity.id
_entity.type
_entity.pdbx_description
1 polymer ?
#
loop_
_entity_poly.entity_id
_entity_poly.type
_entity_poly.pdbx_seq_one_letter_code
_entity_poly.pdbx_strand_id
1 'polypeptide(L)'
;MSEQAQQYVDDMARSRGYVLDYHKVMAKHDFPVLQAANGLVSAAYLDQRSLDRRTKELLFILSLTVMRASKGHIQSHIRVALDLGVTPQEILEAIEIALPEAGIVAFQTGFDAWREVVDADGLEPRVTVHEGGSGGSS
;
A
#
# COMPACT_ATOMS: atom_id res chain seq x y z
N MET A 1 18.81 -7.92 17.32
CA MET A 1 18.54 -6.50 17.08
C MET A 1 18.74 -5.75 18.38
N SER A 2 19.42 -4.61 18.33
CA SER A 2 19.64 -3.80 19.51
C SER A 2 18.36 -3.12 19.95
N GLU A 3 18.33 -2.65 21.21
CA GLU A 3 17.20 -1.86 21.70
C GLU A 3 17.00 -0.61 20.85
N GLN A 4 18.10 0.03 20.48
CA GLN A 4 18.05 1.23 19.65
C GLN A 4 17.40 0.95 18.29
N ALA A 5 17.77 -0.14 17.65
CA ALA A 5 17.19 -0.53 16.36
C ALA A 5 15.71 -0.88 16.51
N GLN A 6 15.34 -1.58 17.58
CA GLN A 6 13.93 -1.90 17.82
C GLN A 6 13.11 -0.64 18.05
N GLN A 7 13.62 0.29 18.86
CA GLN A 7 12.92 1.55 19.09
C GLN A 7 12.75 2.33 17.80
N TYR A 8 13.78 2.31 16.95
CA TYR A 8 13.72 2.99 15.66
C TYR A 8 12.60 2.42 14.77
N VAL A 9 12.50 1.09 14.74
CA VAL A 9 11.44 0.42 13.96
C VAL A 9 10.05 0.76 14.52
N ASP A 10 9.93 0.81 15.85
CA ASP A 10 8.67 1.17 16.49
C ASP A 10 8.27 2.61 16.14
N ASP A 11 9.24 3.52 16.11
CA ASP A 11 9.01 4.92 15.73
C ASP A 11 8.59 5.02 14.26
N MET A 12 9.21 4.22 13.40
CA MET A 12 8.81 4.15 11.99
C MET A 12 7.35 3.72 11.86
N ALA A 13 6.96 2.69 12.61
CA ALA A 13 5.59 2.18 12.57
C ALA A 13 4.60 3.27 12.96
N ARG A 14 4.92 4.04 13.98
CA ARG A 14 4.03 5.13 14.44
C ARG A 14 3.92 6.24 13.40
N SER A 15 5.05 6.66 12.83
CA SER A 15 5.04 7.80 11.90
C SER A 15 4.45 7.45 10.54
N ARG A 16 4.66 6.22 10.07
CA ARG A 16 4.17 5.79 8.77
C ARG A 16 2.77 5.19 8.83
N GLY A 17 2.41 4.55 9.94
CA GLY A 17 1.21 3.75 10.06
C GLY A 17 1.41 2.31 9.66
N TYR A 18 2.64 1.90 9.32
CA TYR A 18 2.97 0.53 8.93
C TYR A 18 4.48 0.31 9.02
N VAL A 19 4.86 -0.97 9.06
CA VAL A 19 6.26 -1.40 8.91
C VAL A 19 6.24 -2.68 8.08
N LEU A 20 7.13 -2.76 7.10
CA LEU A 20 7.27 -3.94 6.28
C LEU A 20 8.35 -4.85 6.87
N ASP A 21 8.30 -6.13 6.50
CA ASP A 21 9.25 -7.09 7.02
C ASP A 21 10.70 -6.69 6.74
N TYR A 22 10.97 -6.14 5.55
CA TYR A 22 12.35 -5.80 5.23
C TYR A 22 12.90 -4.70 6.15
N HIS A 23 12.05 -3.83 6.67
CA HIS A 23 12.50 -2.82 7.63
C HIS A 23 13.10 -3.49 8.88
N LYS A 24 12.44 -4.55 9.36
CA LYS A 24 12.91 -5.27 10.55
C LYS A 24 14.22 -6.01 10.26
N VAL A 25 14.30 -6.62 9.07
CA VAL A 25 15.51 -7.32 8.66
C VAL A 25 16.68 -6.35 8.53
N MET A 26 16.45 -5.20 7.90
CA MET A 26 17.48 -4.18 7.74
C MET A 26 17.90 -3.58 9.08
N ALA A 27 16.97 -3.39 10.01
CA ALA A 27 17.29 -2.88 11.32
C ALA A 27 18.26 -3.82 12.07
N LYS A 28 18.14 -5.12 11.81
CA LYS A 28 19.01 -6.12 12.40
C LYS A 28 20.35 -6.21 11.69
N HIS A 29 20.36 -6.16 10.37
CA HIS A 29 21.54 -6.50 9.58
C HIS A 29 22.29 -5.29 9.03
N ASP A 30 21.62 -4.16 8.83
CA ASP A 30 22.28 -2.97 8.27
C ASP A 30 21.53 -1.71 8.69
N PHE A 31 21.53 -1.47 9.98
CA PHE A 31 20.80 -0.38 10.59
C PHE A 31 21.16 1.00 10.02
N PRO A 32 22.45 1.35 9.80
CA PRO A 32 22.78 2.66 9.23
C PRO A 32 22.15 2.93 7.88
N VAL A 33 22.08 1.92 7.03
CA VAL A 33 21.44 2.06 5.71
C VAL A 33 19.94 2.24 5.85
N LEU A 34 19.31 1.51 6.77
CA LEU A 34 17.90 1.71 7.05
C LEU A 34 17.63 3.14 7.51
N GLN A 35 18.48 3.67 8.40
CA GLN A 35 18.32 5.06 8.87
C GLN A 35 18.41 6.06 7.73
N ALA A 36 19.39 5.88 6.83
CA ALA A 36 19.56 6.78 5.69
C ALA A 36 18.37 6.70 4.74
N ALA A 37 17.92 5.48 4.45
CA ALA A 37 16.75 5.27 3.57
C ALA A 37 15.49 5.85 4.19
N ASN A 38 15.29 5.64 5.49
CA ASN A 38 14.12 6.19 6.17
C ASN A 38 14.16 7.73 6.22
N GLY A 39 15.35 8.31 6.34
CA GLY A 39 15.50 9.76 6.28
C GLY A 39 15.05 10.33 4.94
N LEU A 40 15.45 9.67 3.85
CA LEU A 40 15.02 10.05 2.51
C LEU A 40 13.51 9.94 2.36
N VAL A 41 12.95 8.81 2.77
CA VAL A 41 11.52 8.56 2.66
C VAL A 41 10.72 9.54 3.52
N SER A 42 11.21 9.83 4.72
CA SER A 42 10.54 10.80 5.61
C SER A 42 10.47 12.17 4.96
N ALA A 43 11.57 12.63 4.39
CA ALA A 43 11.61 13.95 3.74
C ALA A 43 10.67 14.01 2.54
N ALA A 44 10.61 12.96 1.74
CA ALA A 44 9.81 12.96 0.52
C ALA A 44 8.34 12.65 0.77
N TYR A 45 8.05 11.84 1.78
CA TYR A 45 6.74 11.23 1.93
C TYR A 45 6.01 11.69 3.20
N LEU A 46 6.68 11.68 4.34
CA LEU A 46 6.01 11.95 5.62
C LEU A 46 5.99 13.43 6.00
N ASP A 47 7.02 14.17 5.65
CA ASP A 47 7.11 15.58 6.02
C ASP A 47 6.03 16.41 5.34
N GLN A 48 5.47 17.35 6.09
CA GLN A 48 4.42 18.20 5.58
C GLN A 48 5.01 19.19 4.57
N ARG A 49 4.49 19.14 3.35
CA ARG A 49 4.94 20.00 2.28
C ARG A 49 3.71 20.48 1.49
N SER A 50 3.87 20.75 0.19
CA SER A 50 2.76 21.26 -0.63
C SER A 50 1.66 20.22 -0.85
N LEU A 51 2.02 18.94 -1.05
CA LEU A 51 1.02 17.89 -1.19
C LEU A 51 0.73 17.30 0.19
N ASP A 52 -0.54 17.11 0.49
CA ASP A 52 -0.91 16.52 1.76
C ASP A 52 -0.69 15.01 1.76
N ARG A 53 -0.77 14.41 2.94
CA ARG A 53 -0.52 12.99 3.11
C ARG A 53 -1.52 12.12 2.36
N ARG A 54 -2.78 12.54 2.31
CA ARG A 54 -3.83 11.78 1.60
C ARG A 54 -3.51 11.68 0.12
N THR A 55 -3.12 12.79 -0.48
CA THR A 55 -2.73 12.83 -1.90
C THR A 55 -1.51 11.94 -2.13
N LYS A 56 -0.51 12.03 -1.25
CA LYS A 56 0.69 11.20 -1.39
C LYS A 56 0.37 9.71 -1.28
N GLU A 57 -0.57 9.33 -0.41
CA GLU A 57 -0.96 7.91 -0.32
C GLU A 57 -1.58 7.42 -1.62
N LEU A 58 -2.45 8.23 -2.22
CA LEU A 58 -3.05 7.85 -3.50
C LEU A 58 -2.00 7.70 -4.59
N LEU A 59 -1.01 8.58 -4.62
CA LEU A 59 0.10 8.49 -5.58
C LEU A 59 0.94 7.23 -5.34
N PHE A 60 1.18 6.89 -4.07
CA PHE A 60 1.88 5.65 -3.72
C PHE A 60 1.12 4.44 -4.22
N ILE A 61 -0.17 4.39 -3.95
CA ILE A 61 -1.00 3.26 -4.34
C ILE A 61 -0.99 3.09 -5.85
N LEU A 62 -1.13 4.18 -6.60
CA LEU A 62 -1.05 4.13 -8.05
C LEU A 62 0.33 3.65 -8.51
N SER A 63 1.39 4.24 -7.97
CA SER A 63 2.76 3.88 -8.34
C SER A 63 3.05 2.41 -8.09
N LEU A 64 2.67 1.91 -6.92
CA LEU A 64 2.88 0.51 -6.57
C LEU A 64 2.07 -0.43 -7.47
N THR A 65 0.86 0.00 -7.84
CA THR A 65 0.03 -0.76 -8.78
C THR A 65 0.71 -0.86 -10.15
N VAL A 66 1.18 0.25 -10.67
CA VAL A 66 1.86 0.30 -11.98
C VAL A 66 3.12 -0.56 -11.95
N MET A 67 3.86 -0.53 -10.85
CA MET A 67 5.09 -1.32 -10.68
C MET A 67 4.82 -2.77 -10.33
N ARG A 68 3.58 -3.14 -10.14
CA ARG A 68 3.16 -4.51 -9.75
C ARG A 68 3.85 -4.96 -8.47
N ALA A 69 3.84 -4.08 -7.48
CA ALA A 69 4.41 -4.38 -6.18
C ALA A 69 3.63 -5.50 -5.49
N SER A 70 4.18 -6.04 -4.42
CA SER A 70 3.52 -7.11 -3.68
C SER A 70 2.18 -6.63 -3.14
N LYS A 71 1.23 -7.56 -3.05
CA LYS A 71 -0.09 -7.28 -2.52
C LYS A 71 -0.02 -6.65 -1.13
N GLY A 72 0.81 -7.21 -0.26
CA GLY A 72 0.95 -6.70 1.10
C GLY A 72 1.46 -5.27 1.15
N HIS A 73 2.37 -4.92 0.25
CA HIS A 73 2.90 -3.56 0.19
C HIS A 73 1.80 -2.58 -0.24
N ILE A 74 1.06 -2.93 -1.28
CA ILE A 74 -0.06 -2.09 -1.74
C ILE A 74 -1.10 -1.95 -0.64
N GLN A 75 -1.45 -3.05 0.03
CA GLN A 75 -2.46 -3.05 1.10
C GLN A 75 -2.04 -2.19 2.28
N SER A 76 -0.75 -2.14 2.60
CA SER A 76 -0.26 -1.28 3.68
C SER A 76 -0.63 0.18 3.41
N HIS A 77 -0.44 0.64 2.18
CA HIS A 77 -0.77 2.02 1.82
C HIS A 77 -2.28 2.24 1.70
N ILE A 78 -3.02 1.22 1.25
CA ILE A 78 -4.48 1.32 1.22
C ILE A 78 -5.03 1.53 2.65
N ARG A 79 -4.51 0.77 3.62
CA ARG A 79 -4.96 0.91 5.01
C ARG A 79 -4.63 2.28 5.58
N VAL A 80 -3.43 2.78 5.29
CA VAL A 80 -3.06 4.13 5.73
C VAL A 80 -3.99 5.16 5.11
N ALA A 81 -4.29 5.05 3.82
CA ALA A 81 -5.19 5.97 3.14
C ALA A 81 -6.58 5.96 3.79
N LEU A 82 -7.11 4.76 4.07
CA LEU A 82 -8.41 4.64 4.74
C LEU A 82 -8.39 5.29 6.12
N ASP A 83 -7.31 5.09 6.88
CA ASP A 83 -7.16 5.70 8.21
C ASP A 83 -7.10 7.22 8.14
N LEU A 84 -6.62 7.77 7.04
CA LEU A 84 -6.57 9.21 6.81
C LEU A 84 -7.90 9.77 6.26
N GLY A 85 -8.90 8.92 6.09
CA GLY A 85 -10.22 9.35 5.62
C GLY A 85 -10.41 9.34 4.12
N VAL A 86 -9.47 8.77 3.37
CA VAL A 86 -9.67 8.55 1.93
C VAL A 86 -10.71 7.43 1.78
N THR A 87 -11.65 7.61 0.89
CA THR A 87 -12.72 6.62 0.72
C THR A 87 -12.25 5.44 -0.12
N PRO A 88 -12.87 4.25 0.07
CA PRO A 88 -12.58 3.11 -0.81
C PRO A 88 -12.75 3.43 -2.28
N GLN A 89 -13.75 4.23 -2.63
CA GLN A 89 -13.98 4.62 -4.02
C GLN A 89 -12.85 5.50 -4.56
N GLU A 90 -12.37 6.45 -3.76
CA GLU A 90 -11.25 7.30 -4.18
C GLU A 90 -10.00 6.47 -4.43
N ILE A 91 -9.76 5.48 -3.57
CA ILE A 91 -8.61 4.59 -3.74
C ILE A 91 -8.75 3.78 -5.03
N LEU A 92 -9.94 3.26 -5.29
CA LEU A 92 -10.19 2.50 -6.51
C LEU A 92 -9.94 3.37 -7.75
N GLU A 93 -10.40 4.62 -7.71
CA GLU A 93 -10.21 5.52 -8.85
C GLU A 93 -8.73 5.84 -9.09
N ALA A 94 -7.93 5.93 -8.03
CA ALA A 94 -6.48 6.09 -8.18
C ALA A 94 -5.88 4.85 -8.85
N ILE A 95 -6.31 3.66 -8.46
CA ILE A 95 -5.84 2.40 -9.05
C ILE A 95 -6.25 2.33 -10.52
N GLU A 96 -7.42 2.84 -10.86
CA GLU A 96 -7.93 2.81 -12.24
C GLU A 96 -7.07 3.63 -13.20
N ILE A 97 -6.33 4.60 -12.71
CA ILE A 97 -5.39 5.35 -13.56
C ILE A 97 -4.33 4.42 -14.16
N ALA A 98 -4.06 3.29 -13.52
CA ALA A 98 -3.14 2.30 -14.08
C ALA A 98 -3.63 1.70 -15.40
N LEU A 99 -4.95 1.74 -15.67
CA LEU A 99 -5.50 1.18 -16.92
C LEU A 99 -4.91 1.86 -18.15
N PRO A 100 -5.05 3.18 -18.31
CA PRO A 100 -4.44 3.84 -19.48
C PRO A 100 -2.93 3.94 -19.39
N GLU A 101 -2.37 3.88 -18.18
CA GLU A 101 -0.94 4.11 -17.99
C GLU A 101 -0.11 2.84 -18.23
N ALA A 102 -0.56 1.71 -17.72
CA ALA A 102 0.24 0.49 -17.68
C ALA A 102 -0.52 -0.78 -18.11
N GLY A 103 -1.80 -0.68 -18.37
CA GLY A 103 -2.61 -1.79 -18.87
C GLY A 103 -3.31 -2.58 -17.78
N ILE A 104 -4.15 -3.52 -18.24
CA ILE A 104 -5.07 -4.21 -17.36
C ILE A 104 -4.37 -5.15 -16.36
N VAL A 105 -3.24 -5.71 -16.74
CA VAL A 105 -2.53 -6.64 -15.85
C VAL A 105 -1.97 -5.89 -14.63
N ALA A 106 -1.41 -4.71 -14.86
CA ALA A 106 -0.93 -3.88 -13.74
C ALA A 106 -2.12 -3.44 -12.87
N PHE A 107 -3.20 -3.00 -13.50
CA PHE A 107 -4.41 -2.60 -12.79
C PHE A 107 -4.89 -3.72 -11.86
N GLN A 108 -4.93 -4.96 -12.34
CA GLN A 108 -5.42 -6.08 -11.54
C GLN A 108 -4.62 -6.29 -10.25
N THR A 109 -3.33 -5.98 -10.28
CA THR A 109 -2.49 -6.08 -9.08
C THR A 109 -3.02 -5.17 -7.96
N GLY A 110 -3.29 -3.92 -8.29
CA GLY A 110 -3.86 -2.99 -7.31
C GLY A 110 -5.30 -3.32 -6.95
N PHE A 111 -6.07 -3.73 -7.94
CA PHE A 111 -7.47 -4.08 -7.72
C PHE A 111 -7.60 -5.26 -6.75
N ASP A 112 -6.79 -6.30 -6.92
CA ASP A 112 -6.85 -7.46 -6.03
C ASP A 112 -6.47 -7.08 -4.60
N ALA A 113 -5.47 -6.21 -4.44
CA ALA A 113 -5.08 -5.72 -3.13
C ALA A 113 -6.23 -4.92 -2.49
N TRP A 114 -6.83 -4.03 -3.25
CA TRP A 114 -7.95 -3.19 -2.78
C TRP A 114 -9.15 -4.03 -2.40
N ARG A 115 -9.51 -4.96 -3.28
CA ARG A 115 -10.70 -5.79 -3.06
C ARG A 115 -10.62 -6.58 -1.76
N GLU A 116 -9.47 -7.13 -1.44
CA GLU A 116 -9.31 -7.91 -0.21
C GLU A 116 -9.46 -7.07 1.04
N VAL A 117 -8.93 -5.86 1.02
CA VAL A 117 -9.06 -4.95 2.17
C VAL A 117 -10.52 -4.53 2.36
N VAL A 118 -11.17 -4.18 1.27
CA VAL A 118 -12.56 -3.73 1.29
C VAL A 118 -13.49 -4.85 1.74
N ASP A 119 -13.30 -6.07 1.24
CA ASP A 119 -14.09 -7.22 1.67
C ASP A 119 -13.86 -7.52 3.15
N ALA A 120 -12.62 -7.40 3.61
CA ALA A 120 -12.28 -7.66 5.00
C ALA A 120 -12.98 -6.68 5.95
N ASP A 121 -13.31 -5.48 5.46
CA ASP A 121 -13.99 -4.46 6.24
C ASP A 121 -15.53 -4.64 6.23
N GLY A 122 -16.00 -5.78 5.79
CA GLY A 122 -17.41 -6.10 5.88
C GLY A 122 -18.27 -5.64 4.72
N LEU A 123 -17.65 -5.33 3.60
CA LEU A 123 -18.40 -5.06 2.39
C LEU A 123 -18.90 -6.38 1.82
N GLU A 124 -19.60 -6.31 0.71
CA GLU A 124 -20.25 -7.50 0.17
C GLU A 124 -19.27 -8.63 -0.03
N PRO A 125 -19.68 -9.87 0.30
CA PRO A 125 -18.84 -11.03 0.02
C PRO A 125 -18.54 -11.13 -1.46
N ARG A 126 -17.38 -11.70 -1.79
CA ARG A 126 -17.04 -11.93 -3.17
C ARG A 126 -17.96 -12.95 -3.79
N VAL A 127 -18.39 -12.66 -5.01
CA VAL A 127 -19.17 -13.62 -5.78
C VAL A 127 -18.20 -14.57 -6.47
N THR A 128 -18.41 -15.86 -6.26
CA THR A 128 -17.62 -16.85 -6.97
C THR A 128 -18.27 -17.12 -8.32
N VAL A 129 -17.58 -16.83 -9.36
CA VAL A 129 -18.06 -17.08 -10.70
C VAL A 129 -17.68 -18.48 -11.11
N HIS A 130 -18.67 -19.24 -11.47
CA HIS A 130 -18.39 -20.56 -11.97
C HIS A 130 -18.31 -20.51 -13.46
N GLU A 131 -17.15 -20.77 -13.89
CA GLU A 131 -16.97 -20.75 -15.28
C GLU A 131 -17.37 -21.94 -15.87
N GLY A 132 -17.87 -22.09 -15.80
CA GLY A 132 -18.03 -22.85 -16.42
C GLY A 132 -18.98 -22.77 -16.79
N GLY A 133 -18.90 -22.33 -16.68
CA GLY A 133 -19.52 -22.03 -16.81
C GLY A 133 -20.20 -21.88 -17.02
N SER A 134 -20.59 -21.91 -17.21
CA SER A 134 -21.04 -21.24 -17.29
C SER A 134 -21.18 -20.55 -17.05
N GLY A 135 -20.97 -20.33 -17.20
CA GLY A 135 -20.93 -19.45 -16.90
C GLY A 135 -20.84 -19.02 -16.55
N GLY A 136 -20.89 -18.87 -16.69
CA GLY A 136 -20.72 -18.16 -16.31
C GLY A 136 -20.54 -17.63 -16.14
N SER A 137 -20.69 -17.28 -16.34
CA SER A 137 -20.45 -16.48 -16.21
C SER A 137 -19.86 -15.85 -16.08
N SER A 138 -19.48 -15.44 -16.16
CA SER A 138 -18.77 -14.99 -15.87
C SER A 138 -18.20 -14.28 -15.37
#